data_b75014857f8e0a8b2608b19784b9cac2
#
_entry.id   b75014857f8e0a8b2608b19784b9cac2
#
_cell.length_a   1.000
_cell.length_b   1.000
_cell.length_c   1.000
_cell.angle_alpha   90.00
_cell.angle_beta   90.00
_cell.angle_gamma   90.00
#
_symmetry.space_group_name_H-M   'P 1'
#
loop_
_entity.id
_entity.type
_entity.pdbx_description
1 polymer ?
#
loop_
_entity_poly.entity_id
_entity_poly.type
_entity_poly.pdbx_seq_one_letter_code
_entity_poly.pdbx_strand_id
1 'polypeptide(L)'
;MKIGFIGLGIMGKPMAKNLLKAGYTDLLVNNRSQAPVQELEAAGATGATQQEIGEQCDVVITMLPNSPQVKEVMLGENGVASHMKPGAVFIDCSSINPVASKEIYAELQKKGVEMLDAPVSGGEPKAIDG
;
A
#
# COMPACT_ATOMS: atom_id res chain seq x y z
N MET A 1 -1.41 -14.08 7.05
CA MET A 1 -0.62 -13.02 6.43
C MET A 1 -1.35 -11.70 6.58
N LYS A 2 -0.70 -10.71 7.17
CA LYS A 2 -1.31 -9.40 7.37
C LYS A 2 -0.87 -8.46 6.25
N ILE A 3 -1.84 -7.84 5.58
CA ILE A 3 -1.61 -6.97 4.43
C ILE A 3 -2.01 -5.54 4.79
N GLY A 4 -1.16 -4.57 4.46
CA GLY A 4 -1.47 -3.15 4.54
C GLY A 4 -1.69 -2.58 3.16
N PHE A 5 -2.73 -1.78 2.98
CA PHE A 5 -3.04 -1.14 1.70
C PHE A 5 -3.18 0.36 1.90
N ILE A 6 -2.34 1.11 1.22
CA ILE A 6 -2.29 2.58 1.34
C ILE A 6 -2.67 3.20 0.00
N GLY A 7 -3.66 4.06 0.03
CA GLY A 7 -4.17 4.74 -1.16
C GLY A 7 -5.47 4.11 -1.65
N LEU A 8 -6.59 4.69 -1.23
CA LEU A 8 -7.92 4.18 -1.52
C LEU A 8 -8.69 5.10 -2.48
N GLY A 9 -8.00 5.56 -3.52
CA GLY A 9 -8.61 6.34 -4.58
C GLY A 9 -9.39 5.46 -5.56
N ILE A 10 -9.60 5.97 -6.77
CA ILE A 10 -10.41 5.30 -7.81
C ILE A 10 -9.93 3.87 -8.07
N MET A 11 -8.62 3.66 -8.13
CA MET A 11 -8.04 2.34 -8.39
C MET A 11 -7.84 1.54 -7.10
N GLY A 12 -7.33 2.17 -6.05
CA GLY A 12 -6.95 1.47 -4.82
C GLY A 12 -8.13 0.89 -4.05
N LYS A 13 -9.22 1.65 -3.95
CA LYS A 13 -10.40 1.18 -3.21
C LYS A 13 -10.95 -0.14 -3.76
N PRO A 14 -11.24 -0.28 -5.07
CA PRO A 14 -11.70 -1.56 -5.58
C PRO A 14 -10.65 -2.67 -5.48
N MET A 15 -9.37 -2.35 -5.60
CA MET A 15 -8.31 -3.35 -5.42
C MET A 15 -8.31 -3.91 -4.00
N ALA A 16 -8.42 -3.03 -3.00
CA ALA A 16 -8.51 -3.46 -1.61
C ALA A 16 -9.76 -4.31 -1.34
N LYS A 17 -10.89 -3.93 -1.93
CA LYS A 17 -12.13 -4.72 -1.83
C LYS A 17 -11.95 -6.11 -2.43
N ASN A 18 -11.23 -6.22 -3.54
CA ASN A 18 -10.97 -7.51 -4.16
C ASN A 18 -10.12 -8.42 -3.28
N LEU A 19 -9.18 -7.86 -2.53
CA LEU A 19 -8.41 -8.63 -1.56
C LEU A 19 -9.32 -9.23 -0.49
N LEU A 20 -10.27 -8.45 0.03
CA LEU A 20 -11.24 -8.95 1.00
C LEU A 20 -12.10 -10.07 0.41
N LYS A 21 -12.57 -9.89 -0.83
CA LYS A 21 -13.37 -10.92 -1.53
C LYS A 21 -12.59 -12.21 -1.74
N ALA A 22 -11.28 -12.10 -1.92
CA ALA A 22 -10.40 -13.26 -2.11
C ALA A 22 -10.05 -13.98 -0.80
N GLY A 23 -10.51 -13.47 0.33
CA GLY A 23 -10.29 -14.10 1.62
C GLY A 23 -9.16 -13.51 2.45
N TYR A 24 -8.51 -12.45 1.98
CA TYR A 24 -7.45 -11.76 2.74
C TYR A 24 -8.10 -10.78 3.72
N THR A 25 -8.69 -11.30 4.79
CA THR A 25 -9.47 -10.50 5.73
C THR A 25 -8.63 -9.79 6.78
N ASP A 26 -7.37 -10.16 6.94
CA ASP A 26 -6.44 -9.47 7.83
C ASP A 26 -5.79 -8.31 7.06
N LEU A 27 -6.62 -7.33 6.70
CA LEU A 27 -6.27 -6.20 5.84
C LEU A 27 -6.37 -4.90 6.62
N LEU A 28 -5.25 -4.19 6.72
CA LEU A 28 -5.19 -2.84 7.28
C LEU A 28 -5.19 -1.84 6.14
N VAL A 29 -6.01 -0.78 6.25
CA VAL A 29 -6.13 0.21 5.19
C VAL A 29 -5.84 1.62 5.71
N ASN A 30 -5.25 2.44 4.85
CA ASN A 30 -4.93 3.83 5.16
C ASN A 30 -5.16 4.68 3.92
N ASN A 31 -5.68 5.89 4.13
CA ASN A 31 -5.88 6.86 3.07
C ASN A 31 -5.88 8.25 3.69
N ARG A 32 -5.54 9.27 2.90
CA ARG A 32 -5.59 10.66 3.37
C ARG A 32 -7.02 11.04 3.75
N SER A 33 -8.00 10.72 2.90
CA SER A 33 -9.42 10.96 3.18
C SER A 33 -10.00 9.78 3.96
N GLN A 34 -10.86 10.06 4.93
CA GLN A 34 -11.41 9.01 5.79
C GLN A 34 -12.61 8.27 5.19
N ALA A 35 -13.36 8.89 4.28
CA ALA A 35 -14.54 8.23 3.71
C ALA A 35 -14.23 6.86 3.07
N PRO A 36 -13.19 6.72 2.23
CA PRO A 36 -12.84 5.40 1.70
C PRO A 36 -12.41 4.40 2.77
N VAL A 37 -11.72 4.88 3.82
CA VAL A 37 -11.32 4.01 4.93
C VAL A 37 -12.55 3.44 5.61
N GLN A 38 -13.54 4.28 5.90
CA GLN A 38 -14.80 3.84 6.53
C GLN A 38 -15.54 2.83 5.65
N GLU A 39 -15.53 3.04 4.34
CA GLU A 39 -16.16 2.12 3.41
C GLU A 39 -15.47 0.74 3.45
N LEU A 40 -14.16 0.70 3.51
CA LEU A 40 -13.42 -0.55 3.62
C LEU A 40 -13.61 -1.21 4.98
N GLU A 41 -13.72 -0.41 6.05
CA GLU A 41 -14.03 -0.95 7.37
C GLU A 41 -15.39 -1.65 7.39
N ALA A 42 -16.39 -1.06 6.74
CA ALA A 42 -17.71 -1.67 6.60
C ALA A 42 -17.66 -2.97 5.79
N ALA A 43 -16.66 -3.13 4.93
CA ALA A 43 -16.46 -4.34 4.13
C ALA A 43 -15.58 -5.40 4.83
N GLY A 44 -15.04 -5.10 6.00
CA GLY A 44 -14.28 -6.05 6.79
C GLY A 44 -12.80 -5.72 7.01
N ALA A 45 -12.30 -4.61 6.47
CA ALA A 45 -10.93 -4.18 6.72
C ALA A 45 -10.82 -3.40 8.03
N THR A 46 -9.58 -3.14 8.45
CA THR A 46 -9.29 -2.34 9.63
C THR A 46 -8.54 -1.07 9.22
N GLY A 47 -9.09 0.09 9.59
CA GLY A 47 -8.38 1.36 9.40
C GLY A 47 -7.17 1.42 10.32
N ALA A 48 -6.02 1.89 9.80
CA ALA A 48 -4.78 1.94 10.55
C ALA A 48 -3.93 3.13 10.13
N THR A 49 -3.01 3.52 11.00
CA THR A 49 -2.02 4.54 10.68
C THR A 49 -0.90 3.94 9.83
N GLN A 50 -0.11 4.81 9.19
CA GLN A 50 1.05 4.35 8.43
C GLN A 50 2.05 3.62 9.35
N GLN A 51 2.22 4.10 10.56
CA GLN A 51 3.08 3.45 11.53
C GLN A 51 2.61 2.03 11.85
N GLU A 52 1.32 1.88 12.16
CA GLU A 52 0.73 0.58 12.45
C GLU A 52 0.89 -0.40 11.29
N ILE A 53 0.69 0.09 10.06
CA ILE A 53 0.86 -0.74 8.85
C ILE A 53 2.31 -1.20 8.75
N GLY A 54 3.28 -0.30 8.94
CA GLY A 54 4.69 -0.68 8.91
C GLY A 54 5.05 -1.72 9.96
N GLU A 55 4.58 -1.53 11.17
CA GLU A 55 4.93 -2.42 12.29
C GLU A 55 4.29 -3.80 12.20
N GLN A 56 3.07 -3.88 11.68
CA GLN A 56 2.25 -5.09 11.77
C GLN A 56 2.17 -5.90 10.50
N CYS A 57 2.35 -5.29 9.33
CA CYS A 57 2.07 -5.98 8.07
C CYS A 57 3.26 -6.74 7.51
N ASP A 58 2.97 -7.90 6.94
CA ASP A 58 3.96 -8.71 6.22
C ASP A 58 4.14 -8.21 4.79
N VAL A 59 3.07 -7.65 4.22
CA VAL A 59 3.04 -7.09 2.87
C VAL A 59 2.40 -5.72 2.94
N VAL A 60 3.04 -4.72 2.35
CA VAL A 60 2.49 -3.36 2.23
C VAL A 60 2.32 -3.04 0.76
N ILE A 61 1.12 -2.62 0.39
CA ILE A 61 0.77 -2.27 -1.00
C ILE A 61 0.42 -0.79 -1.05
N THR A 62 0.97 -0.08 -2.03
CA THR A 62 0.61 1.31 -2.27
C THR A 62 -0.01 1.47 -3.66
N MET A 63 -1.05 2.31 -3.73
CA MET A 63 -1.66 2.73 -4.98
C MET A 63 -1.95 4.23 -4.89
N LEU A 64 -0.94 5.03 -5.20
CA LEU A 64 -0.94 6.48 -5.00
C LEU A 64 -0.78 7.19 -6.34
N PRO A 65 -1.18 8.48 -6.44
CA PRO A 65 -1.24 9.17 -7.74
C PRO A 65 0.11 9.43 -8.41
N ASN A 66 1.20 9.57 -7.63
CA ASN A 66 2.48 9.98 -8.24
C ASN A 66 3.68 9.63 -7.35
N SER A 67 4.88 9.79 -7.93
CA SER A 67 6.14 9.48 -7.24
C SER A 67 6.36 10.26 -5.95
N PRO A 68 6.14 11.59 -5.88
CA PRO A 68 6.33 12.31 -4.62
C PRO A 68 5.50 11.77 -3.47
N GLN A 69 4.26 11.37 -3.73
CA GLN A 69 3.40 10.82 -2.69
C GLN A 69 3.86 9.45 -2.23
N VAL A 70 4.30 8.59 -3.13
CA VAL A 70 4.86 7.28 -2.75
C VAL A 70 6.10 7.46 -1.88
N LYS A 71 7.00 8.36 -2.29
CA LYS A 71 8.22 8.65 -1.51
C LYS A 71 7.87 9.20 -0.12
N GLU A 72 6.93 10.13 -0.04
CA GLU A 72 6.51 10.71 1.23
C GLU A 72 5.94 9.66 2.17
N VAL A 73 5.06 8.81 1.66
CA VAL A 73 4.44 7.75 2.47
C VAL A 73 5.49 6.73 2.94
N MET A 74 6.42 6.35 2.07
CA MET A 74 7.40 5.32 2.39
C MET A 74 8.62 5.87 3.12
N LEU A 75 9.18 6.97 2.66
CA LEU A 75 10.47 7.49 3.13
C LEU A 75 10.37 8.81 3.90
N GLY A 76 9.18 9.40 4.01
CA GLY A 76 8.99 10.64 4.76
C GLY A 76 9.21 10.46 6.26
N GLU A 77 9.13 11.54 6.99
CA GLU A 77 9.21 11.50 8.46
C GLU A 77 8.08 10.63 9.00
N ASN A 78 8.44 9.64 9.82
CA ASN A 78 7.51 8.60 10.29
C ASN A 78 6.86 7.80 9.17
N GLY A 79 7.52 7.71 8.00
CA GLY A 79 7.02 6.93 6.89
C GLY A 79 6.99 5.44 7.18
N VAL A 80 6.27 4.70 6.34
CA VAL A 80 6.05 3.27 6.53
C VAL A 80 7.37 2.49 6.62
N ALA A 81 8.34 2.83 5.77
CA ALA A 81 9.62 2.13 5.71
C ALA A 81 10.37 2.14 7.04
N SER A 82 10.27 3.24 7.81
CA SER A 82 10.96 3.34 9.10
C SER A 82 10.43 2.36 10.13
N HIS A 83 9.23 1.83 9.93
CA HIS A 83 8.58 0.90 10.85
C HIS A 83 8.51 -0.54 10.33
N MET A 84 8.86 -0.77 9.07
CA MET A 84 8.79 -2.11 8.48
C MET A 84 9.85 -3.03 9.07
N LYS A 85 9.47 -4.28 9.26
CA LYS A 85 10.34 -5.31 9.82
C LYS A 85 11.10 -6.06 8.71
N PRO A 86 12.30 -6.59 9.00
CA PRO A 86 13.02 -7.42 8.04
C PRO A 86 12.16 -8.59 7.58
N GLY A 87 12.23 -8.92 6.30
CA GLY A 87 11.44 -9.99 5.70
C GLY A 87 10.09 -9.56 5.17
N ALA A 88 9.64 -8.35 5.46
CA ALA A 88 8.41 -7.82 4.87
C ALA A 88 8.61 -7.49 3.39
N VAL A 89 7.50 -7.38 2.66
CA VAL A 89 7.51 -7.07 1.21
C VAL A 89 6.70 -5.81 0.97
N PHE A 90 7.27 -4.90 0.19
CA PHE A 90 6.58 -3.71 -0.30
C PHE A 90 6.25 -3.89 -1.77
N ILE A 91 4.98 -3.70 -2.13
CA ILE A 91 4.50 -3.78 -3.51
C ILE A 91 3.94 -2.41 -3.90
N ASP A 92 4.59 -1.75 -4.85
CA ASP A 92 4.08 -0.48 -5.35
C ASP A 92 3.34 -0.71 -6.66
N CYS A 93 2.03 -0.47 -6.63
CA CYS A 93 1.16 -0.56 -7.80
C CYS A 93 0.96 0.81 -8.47
N SER A 94 1.56 1.86 -7.92
CA SER A 94 1.49 3.22 -8.47
C SER A 94 2.37 3.32 -9.73
N SER A 95 2.04 4.27 -10.59
CA SER A 95 2.89 4.58 -11.75
C SER A 95 3.90 5.64 -11.32
N ILE A 96 5.09 5.20 -10.90
CA ILE A 96 6.16 6.12 -10.49
C ILE A 96 7.35 6.01 -11.43
N ASN A 97 8.20 7.05 -11.43
CA ASN A 97 9.38 7.04 -12.29
C ASN A 97 10.45 6.10 -11.73
N PRO A 98 11.34 5.57 -12.61
CA PRO A 98 12.35 4.60 -12.18
C PRO A 98 13.34 5.15 -11.13
N VAL A 99 13.60 6.45 -11.12
CA VAL A 99 14.52 7.05 -10.15
C VAL A 99 13.93 6.96 -8.75
N ALA A 100 12.64 7.32 -8.60
CA ALA A 100 11.97 7.23 -7.31
C ALA A 100 11.88 5.78 -6.83
N SER A 101 11.57 4.84 -7.73
CA SER A 101 11.52 3.42 -7.41
C SER A 101 12.87 2.91 -6.89
N LYS A 102 13.96 3.29 -7.54
CA LYS A 102 15.31 2.89 -7.12
C LYS A 102 15.69 3.48 -5.77
N GLU A 103 15.30 4.72 -5.48
CA GLU A 103 15.58 5.35 -4.20
C GLU A 103 14.87 4.61 -3.06
N ILE A 104 13.61 4.27 -3.26
CA ILE A 104 12.83 3.53 -2.28
C ILE A 104 13.43 2.14 -2.08
N TYR A 105 13.75 1.45 -3.17
CA TYR A 105 14.36 0.13 -3.12
C TYR A 105 15.66 0.13 -2.31
N ALA A 106 16.53 1.13 -2.53
CA ALA A 106 17.80 1.21 -1.83
C ALA A 106 17.62 1.35 -0.32
N GLU A 107 16.66 2.18 0.11
CA GLU A 107 16.38 2.35 1.53
C GLU A 107 15.77 1.09 2.16
N LEU A 108 14.85 0.43 1.47
CA LEU A 108 14.22 -0.79 1.96
C LEU A 108 15.24 -1.94 2.04
N GLN A 109 16.15 -2.03 1.07
CA GLN A 109 17.16 -3.08 1.07
C GLN A 109 18.04 -3.03 2.32
N LYS A 110 18.36 -1.83 2.80
CA LYS A 110 19.13 -1.64 4.03
C LYS A 110 18.42 -2.23 5.25
N LYS A 111 17.11 -2.36 5.19
CA LYS A 111 16.27 -2.87 6.29
C LYS A 111 15.89 -4.33 6.11
N GLY A 112 16.32 -4.98 5.03
CA GLY A 112 15.93 -6.35 4.74
C GLY A 112 14.50 -6.49 4.23
N VAL A 113 13.94 -5.43 3.64
CA VAL A 113 12.60 -5.42 3.06
C VAL A 113 12.70 -5.55 1.55
N GLU A 114 11.97 -6.50 0.98
CA GLU A 114 11.89 -6.70 -0.47
C GLU A 114 10.93 -5.70 -1.10
N MET A 115 11.19 -5.34 -2.36
CA MET A 115 10.30 -4.45 -3.10
C MET A 115 9.96 -5.03 -4.47
N LEU A 116 8.66 -4.97 -4.81
CA LEU A 116 8.16 -5.27 -6.15
C LEU A 116 7.54 -4.01 -6.73
N ASP A 117 7.96 -3.67 -7.95
CA ASP A 117 7.36 -2.57 -8.72
C ASP A 117 6.36 -3.20 -9.69
N ALA A 118 5.08 -3.01 -9.42
CA ALA A 118 4.01 -3.70 -10.14
C ALA A 118 2.94 -2.71 -10.64
N PRO A 119 3.31 -1.79 -11.55
CA PRO A 119 2.35 -0.81 -12.04
C PRO A 119 1.16 -1.50 -12.70
N VAL A 120 -0.03 -0.92 -12.51
CA VAL A 120 -1.27 -1.49 -13.00
C VAL A 120 -1.79 -0.73 -14.21
N SER A 121 -2.63 -1.40 -15.02
CA SER A 121 -3.28 -0.80 -16.17
C SER A 121 -4.71 -1.34 -16.28
N GLY A 122 -5.55 -0.69 -17.12
CA GLY A 122 -6.94 -1.11 -17.32
C GLY A 122 -7.96 -0.19 -16.66
N GLY A 123 -7.54 0.73 -15.84
CA GLY A 123 -8.41 1.72 -15.20
C GLY A 123 -9.37 1.13 -14.19
N GLU A 124 -10.31 1.95 -13.75
CA GLU A 124 -11.28 1.57 -12.70
C GLU A 124 -12.07 0.30 -13.03
N PRO A 125 -12.58 0.09 -14.26
CA PRO A 125 -13.34 -1.14 -14.56
C PRO A 125 -12.54 -2.41 -14.29
N LYS A 126 -11.27 -2.43 -14.65
CA LYS A 126 -10.42 -3.60 -14.41
C LYS A 126 -10.08 -3.76 -12.93
N ALA A 127 -9.95 -2.66 -12.19
CA ALA A 127 -9.71 -2.70 -10.76
C ALA A 127 -10.93 -3.29 -10.03
N ILE A 128 -12.13 -2.98 -10.48
CA ILE A 128 -13.38 -3.53 -9.92
C ILE A 128 -13.51 -5.02 -10.21
N ASP A 129 -13.22 -5.41 -11.45
CA ASP A 129 -13.32 -6.82 -11.87
C ASP A 129 -12.28 -7.71 -11.19
N GLY A 130 -11.14 -7.17 -10.86
CA GLY A 130 -10.02 -7.90 -10.27
C GLY A 130 -9.00 -8.30 -11.32
#